data_b4c044defcc890bfeca2f05f32bf1c70
#
_entry.id   b4c044defcc890bfeca2f05f32bf1c70
#
_cell.length_a   1.000
_cell.length_b   1.000
_cell.length_c   1.000
_cell.angle_alpha   90.00
_cell.angle_beta   90.00
_cell.angle_gamma   90.00
#
_symmetry.space_group_name_H-M   'P 1'
#
loop_
_entity.id
_entity.type
_entity.pdbx_description
1 polymer ?
#
loop_
_entity_poly.entity_id
_entity_poly.type
_entity_poly.pdbx_seq_one_letter_code
_entity_poly.pdbx_strand_id
1 'polypeptide(L)'
;YVLAHAYLREDHVLDADLPVWVPIPALAEIQIALESAVAEVTQLEGYELKRIMRTGTVATIDNRNWELRDQSGPVQRLSQSRAIALDMESATIAANGFRFRVPYGALLCVSDKPLHGELKLPGMASGFYRGQVARHLQIGLGAMEKLRDMPLERIHSRKLRSFEETAFL
;
A
#
# COMPACT_ATOMS: atom_id res chain seq x y z
N TYR A 1 7.75 -7.60 3.79
CA TYR A 1 6.77 -6.51 3.71
C TYR A 1 7.02 -5.63 2.49
N VAL A 2 5.96 -4.99 2.01
CA VAL A 2 6.04 -3.91 1.02
C VAL A 2 5.33 -2.68 1.57
N LEU A 3 6.09 -1.61 1.70
CA LEU A 3 5.59 -0.29 2.05
C LEU A 3 5.26 0.47 0.77
N ALA A 4 3.99 0.82 0.58
CA ALA A 4 3.55 1.50 -0.62
C ALA A 4 4.01 2.97 -0.63
N HIS A 5 4.72 3.40 -1.67
CA HIS A 5 5.09 4.80 -1.89
C HIS A 5 4.34 5.45 -3.08
N ALA A 6 3.68 4.64 -3.89
CA ALA A 6 2.78 5.06 -4.96
C ALA A 6 1.77 3.94 -5.22
N TYR A 7 0.63 4.32 -5.75
CA TYR A 7 -0.47 3.40 -6.02
C TYR A 7 -0.83 3.43 -7.50
N LEU A 8 -0.83 2.26 -8.14
CA LEU A 8 -1.32 2.08 -9.50
C LEU A 8 -2.73 1.49 -9.42
N ARG A 9 -3.68 2.19 -10.02
CA ARG A 9 -5.09 1.77 -10.04
C ARG A 9 -5.39 0.95 -11.29
N GLU A 10 -5.59 -0.33 -11.10
CA GLU A 10 -6.16 -1.26 -12.09
C GLU A 10 -7.54 -1.74 -11.61
N ASP A 11 -8.11 -1.05 -10.61
CA ASP A 11 -9.37 -1.39 -9.95
C ASP A 11 -10.60 -0.69 -10.55
N HIS A 12 -10.41 0.37 -11.31
CA HIS A 12 -11.46 1.12 -12.03
C HIS A 12 -12.67 1.59 -11.20
N VAL A 13 -12.60 1.42 -9.86
CA VAL A 13 -13.74 1.65 -8.95
C VAL A 13 -14.10 3.14 -8.88
N LEU A 14 -13.12 4.02 -8.97
CA LEU A 14 -13.28 5.46 -8.78
C LEU A 14 -12.99 6.28 -10.04
N ASP A 15 -12.96 5.68 -11.21
CA ASP A 15 -12.55 6.37 -12.45
C ASP A 15 -13.40 7.58 -12.81
N ALA A 16 -14.69 7.54 -12.48
CA ALA A 16 -15.61 8.66 -12.72
C ALA A 16 -15.32 9.87 -11.80
N ASP A 17 -14.91 9.61 -10.56
CA ASP A 17 -14.67 10.66 -9.56
C ASP A 17 -13.22 11.11 -9.52
N LEU A 18 -12.31 10.20 -9.83
CA LEU A 18 -10.87 10.43 -9.82
C LEU A 18 -10.26 9.70 -11.03
N PRO A 19 -9.97 10.39 -12.12
CA PRO A 19 -9.42 9.77 -13.32
C PRO A 19 -8.13 9.00 -13.05
N VAL A 20 -7.93 7.88 -13.76
CA VAL A 20 -6.79 6.96 -13.53
C VAL A 20 -5.42 7.62 -13.71
N TRP A 21 -5.33 8.69 -14.51
CA TRP A 21 -4.10 9.43 -14.74
C TRP A 21 -3.69 10.34 -13.57
N VAL A 22 -4.57 10.55 -12.58
CA VAL A 22 -4.23 11.32 -11.38
C VAL A 22 -3.32 10.46 -10.49
N PRO A 23 -2.08 10.91 -10.23
CA PRO A 23 -1.18 10.16 -9.36
C PRO A 23 -1.64 10.26 -7.90
N ILE A 24 -1.60 9.15 -7.19
CA ILE A 24 -1.88 9.09 -5.77
C ILE A 24 -0.57 8.81 -5.04
N PRO A 25 0.09 9.85 -4.51
CA PRO A 25 1.35 9.68 -3.79
C PRO A 25 1.11 9.13 -2.40
N ALA A 26 2.09 8.43 -1.86
CA ALA A 26 2.10 8.13 -0.44
C ALA A 26 2.36 9.39 0.39
N LEU A 27 1.94 9.37 1.65
CA LEU A 27 2.22 10.42 2.62
C LEU A 27 3.49 10.07 3.39
N ALA A 28 4.48 10.96 3.38
CA ALA A 28 5.79 10.72 3.97
C ALA A 28 5.71 10.38 5.46
N GLU A 29 4.86 11.06 6.20
CA GLU A 29 4.69 10.87 7.63
C GLU A 29 4.12 9.48 7.94
N ILE A 30 3.18 9.01 7.12
CA ILE A 30 2.62 7.67 7.26
C ILE A 30 3.68 6.61 6.92
N GLN A 31 4.49 6.84 5.89
CA GLN A 31 5.59 5.94 5.55
C GLN A 31 6.61 5.83 6.68
N ILE A 32 7.02 6.95 7.27
CA ILE A 32 7.95 6.99 8.40
C ILE A 32 7.39 6.23 9.60
N ALA A 33 6.11 6.44 9.93
CA ALA A 33 5.46 5.75 11.04
C ALA A 33 5.40 4.23 10.81
N LEU A 34 5.04 3.79 9.60
CA LEU A 34 4.99 2.37 9.24
C LEU A 34 6.37 1.74 9.25
N GLU A 35 7.38 2.37 8.64
CA GLU A 35 8.76 1.88 8.64
C GLU A 35 9.31 1.74 10.05
N SER A 36 9.12 2.77 10.89
CA SER A 36 9.53 2.76 12.30
C SER A 36 8.83 1.64 13.09
N ALA A 37 7.54 1.42 12.85
CA ALA A 37 6.81 0.34 13.51
C ALA A 37 7.29 -1.05 13.06
N VAL A 38 7.63 -1.23 11.77
CA VAL A 38 8.24 -2.48 11.29
C VAL A 38 9.57 -2.71 11.98
N ALA A 39 10.44 -1.70 12.04
CA ALA A 39 11.74 -1.79 12.70
C ALA A 39 11.60 -2.20 14.18
N GLU A 40 10.69 -1.55 14.90
CA GLU A 40 10.45 -1.79 16.32
C GLU A 40 9.91 -3.21 16.58
N VAL A 41 8.88 -3.64 15.83
CA VAL A 41 8.28 -4.96 16.03
C VAL A 41 9.20 -6.10 15.60
N THR A 42 10.03 -5.88 14.58
CA THR A 42 10.96 -6.89 14.07
C THR A 42 12.35 -6.84 14.74
N GLN A 43 12.65 -5.77 15.46
CA GLN A 43 13.97 -5.50 16.06
C GLN A 43 15.09 -5.48 15.00
N LEU A 44 14.78 -5.00 13.80
CA LEU A 44 15.73 -4.94 12.67
C LEU A 44 15.94 -3.49 12.24
N GLU A 45 17.17 -3.16 11.86
CA GLU A 45 17.56 -1.83 11.42
C GLU A 45 18.38 -1.87 10.12
N GLY A 46 18.50 -0.71 9.47
CA GLY A 46 19.41 -0.50 8.34
C GLY A 46 19.24 -1.54 7.24
N TYR A 47 20.31 -2.25 6.94
CA TYR A 47 20.33 -3.24 5.85
C TYR A 47 19.44 -4.46 6.14
N GLU A 48 19.40 -4.93 7.38
CA GLU A 48 18.57 -6.08 7.75
C GLU A 48 17.08 -5.76 7.62
N LEU A 49 16.66 -4.55 8.00
CA LEU A 49 15.30 -4.09 7.76
C LEU A 49 14.96 -4.08 6.25
N LYS A 50 15.89 -3.61 5.40
CA LYS A 50 15.71 -3.61 3.95
C LYS A 50 15.60 -5.00 3.33
N ARG A 51 16.14 -6.03 3.98
CA ARG A 51 15.98 -7.43 3.51
C ARG A 51 14.56 -7.92 3.65
N ILE A 52 13.83 -7.48 4.68
CA ILE A 52 12.47 -7.93 4.95
C ILE A 52 11.40 -6.95 4.51
N MET A 53 11.76 -5.70 4.24
CA MET A 53 10.83 -4.65 3.80
C MET A 53 11.38 -3.93 2.56
N ARG A 54 10.54 -3.81 1.55
CA ARG A 54 10.81 -3.01 0.35
C ARG A 54 9.83 -1.86 0.27
N THR A 55 10.26 -0.76 -0.32
CA THR A 55 9.39 0.38 -0.62
C THR A 55 9.23 0.47 -2.12
N GLY A 56 8.00 0.58 -2.61
CA GLY A 56 7.76 0.62 -4.05
C GLY A 56 6.31 0.87 -4.42
N THR A 57 6.05 0.88 -5.72
CA THR A 57 4.70 1.01 -6.27
C THR A 57 3.92 -0.27 -6.00
N VAL A 58 2.71 -0.10 -5.50
CA VAL A 58 1.72 -1.17 -5.33
C VAL A 58 0.63 -0.99 -6.37
N ALA A 59 0.29 -2.06 -7.08
CA ALA A 59 -0.83 -2.09 -8.00
C ALA A 59 -2.05 -2.73 -7.34
N THR A 60 -3.21 -2.13 -7.50
CA THR A 60 -4.48 -2.69 -7.03
C THR A 60 -5.32 -3.09 -8.24
N ILE A 61 -5.77 -4.34 -8.27
CA ILE A 61 -6.58 -4.91 -9.34
C ILE A 61 -7.94 -5.35 -8.80
N ASP A 62 -9.01 -5.11 -9.55
CA ASP A 62 -10.37 -5.51 -9.19
C ASP A 62 -10.77 -6.90 -9.70
N ASN A 63 -10.03 -7.45 -10.64
CA ASN A 63 -10.30 -8.75 -11.23
C ASN A 63 -9.64 -9.87 -10.41
N ARG A 64 -10.37 -10.48 -9.49
CA ARG A 64 -9.88 -11.60 -8.68
C ARG A 64 -9.35 -12.79 -9.49
N ASN A 65 -9.83 -12.96 -10.71
CA ASN A 65 -9.46 -14.09 -11.57
C ASN A 65 -8.46 -13.70 -12.66
N TRP A 66 -7.73 -12.61 -12.48
CA TRP A 66 -6.78 -12.10 -13.47
C TRP A 66 -5.70 -13.16 -13.85
N GLU A 67 -5.28 -13.99 -12.89
CA GLU A 67 -4.30 -15.05 -13.10
C GLU A 67 -4.79 -16.17 -14.04
N LEU A 68 -6.11 -16.32 -14.20
CA LEU A 68 -6.74 -17.34 -15.03
C LEU A 68 -6.98 -16.87 -16.48
N ARG A 69 -6.63 -15.63 -16.79
CA ARG A 69 -6.80 -15.04 -18.11
C ARG A 69 -5.46 -14.83 -18.81
N ASP A 70 -5.49 -14.26 -20.01
CA ASP A 70 -4.27 -13.78 -20.66
C ASP A 70 -3.60 -12.70 -19.79
N GLN A 71 -2.41 -13.03 -19.31
CA GLN A 71 -1.63 -12.18 -18.41
C GLN A 71 -0.71 -11.21 -19.15
N SER A 72 -0.58 -11.30 -20.47
CA SER A 72 0.38 -10.51 -21.26
C SER A 72 0.22 -9.01 -21.03
N GLY A 73 -1.01 -8.51 -21.12
CA GLY A 73 -1.33 -7.10 -20.90
C GLY A 73 -1.09 -6.64 -19.47
N PRO A 74 -1.68 -7.28 -18.44
CA PRO A 74 -1.41 -6.94 -17.04
C PRO A 74 0.08 -6.99 -16.68
N VAL A 75 0.79 -8.04 -17.06
CA VAL A 75 2.23 -8.20 -16.81
C VAL A 75 3.03 -7.06 -17.45
N GLN A 76 2.70 -6.68 -18.67
CA GLN A 76 3.36 -5.56 -19.35
C GLN A 76 3.14 -4.25 -18.59
N ARG A 77 1.92 -3.93 -18.17
CA ARG A 77 1.62 -2.70 -17.41
C ARG A 77 2.32 -2.70 -16.05
N LEU A 78 2.28 -3.81 -15.33
CA LEU A 78 2.97 -3.95 -14.04
C LEU A 78 4.49 -3.77 -14.20
N SER A 79 5.08 -4.35 -15.25
CA SER A 79 6.49 -4.18 -15.56
C SER A 79 6.84 -2.73 -15.90
N GLN A 80 6.05 -2.07 -16.73
CA GLN A 80 6.26 -0.67 -17.11
C GLN A 80 6.12 0.29 -15.94
N SER A 81 5.14 0.05 -15.06
CA SER A 81 4.91 0.86 -13.85
C SER A 81 5.92 0.60 -12.73
N ARG A 82 6.77 -0.43 -12.86
CA ARG A 82 7.69 -0.88 -11.82
C ARG A 82 6.97 -1.25 -10.52
N ALA A 83 5.73 -1.71 -10.61
CA ALA A 83 5.02 -2.23 -9.44
C ALA A 83 5.76 -3.43 -8.85
N ILE A 84 5.94 -3.43 -7.54
CA ILE A 84 6.65 -4.49 -6.81
C ILE A 84 5.72 -5.36 -5.97
N ALA A 85 4.47 -4.98 -5.86
CA ALA A 85 3.42 -5.75 -5.22
C ALA A 85 2.08 -5.51 -5.91
N LEU A 86 1.19 -6.48 -5.76
CA LEU A 86 -0.18 -6.47 -6.24
C LEU A 86 -1.12 -6.81 -5.08
N ASP A 87 -2.20 -6.07 -4.96
CA ASP A 87 -3.28 -6.34 -4.03
C ASP A 87 -4.64 -6.05 -4.65
N MET A 88 -5.68 -5.99 -3.86
CA MET A 88 -7.04 -5.72 -4.33
C MET A 88 -7.70 -4.51 -3.65
N GLU A 89 -7.05 -3.83 -2.72
CA GLU A 89 -7.68 -2.82 -1.86
C GLU A 89 -6.89 -1.51 -1.71
N SER A 90 -5.57 -1.54 -1.71
CA SER A 90 -4.76 -0.42 -1.21
C SER A 90 -4.90 0.86 -2.04
N ALA A 91 -4.99 0.75 -3.38
CA ALA A 91 -5.18 1.93 -4.22
C ALA A 91 -6.57 2.54 -4.06
N THR A 92 -7.61 1.73 -3.85
CA THR A 92 -8.96 2.23 -3.54
C THR A 92 -9.00 2.98 -2.21
N ILE A 93 -8.34 2.45 -1.18
CA ILE A 93 -8.19 3.11 0.12
C ILE A 93 -7.43 4.43 -0.04
N ALA A 94 -6.30 4.40 -0.75
CA ALA A 94 -5.48 5.58 -0.99
C ALA A 94 -6.21 6.66 -1.80
N ALA A 95 -6.95 6.26 -2.85
CA ALA A 95 -7.75 7.18 -3.67
C ALA A 95 -8.84 7.89 -2.85
N ASN A 96 -9.53 7.16 -1.99
CA ASN A 96 -10.51 7.77 -1.09
C ASN A 96 -9.84 8.68 -0.06
N GLY A 97 -8.74 8.27 0.55
CA GLY A 97 -7.97 9.14 1.45
C GLY A 97 -7.52 10.43 0.76
N PHE A 98 -7.05 10.32 -0.49
CA PHE A 98 -6.67 11.49 -1.31
C PHE A 98 -7.84 12.42 -1.60
N ARG A 99 -9.00 11.86 -2.01
CA ARG A 99 -10.21 12.64 -2.31
C ARG A 99 -10.73 13.38 -1.07
N PHE A 100 -10.83 12.67 0.04
CA PHE A 100 -11.38 13.21 1.28
C PHE A 100 -10.35 13.90 2.18
N ARG A 101 -9.09 14.00 1.73
CA ARG A 101 -8.00 14.62 2.49
C ARG A 101 -7.79 13.97 3.86
N VAL A 102 -8.03 12.68 3.94
CA VAL A 102 -7.76 11.85 5.12
C VAL A 102 -6.39 11.19 4.95
N PRO A 103 -5.56 11.15 5.98
CA PRO A 103 -4.29 10.45 5.92
C PRO A 103 -4.45 8.97 5.55
N TYR A 104 -3.62 8.48 4.67
CA TYR A 104 -3.66 7.10 4.17
C TYR A 104 -2.25 6.55 3.97
N GLY A 105 -2.13 5.25 4.02
CA GLY A 105 -0.92 4.51 3.71
C GLY A 105 -1.19 3.02 3.72
N ALA A 106 -0.32 2.23 3.11
CA ALA A 106 -0.44 0.79 3.09
C ALA A 106 0.92 0.11 3.32
N LEU A 107 0.89 -0.88 4.18
CA LEU A 107 1.97 -1.85 4.37
C LEU A 107 1.41 -3.23 4.05
N LEU A 108 1.97 -3.89 3.04
CA LEU A 108 1.54 -5.21 2.62
C LEU A 108 2.46 -6.28 3.18
N CYS A 109 1.89 -7.43 3.52
CA CYS A 109 2.63 -8.64 3.82
C CYS A 109 2.49 -9.59 2.64
N VAL A 110 3.58 -9.81 1.91
CA VAL A 110 3.58 -10.64 0.70
C VAL A 110 3.38 -12.10 1.06
N SER A 111 2.34 -12.74 0.52
CA SER A 111 2.00 -14.14 0.77
C SER A 111 2.52 -15.10 -0.31
N ASP A 112 2.62 -14.62 -1.53
CA ASP A 112 2.94 -15.43 -2.72
C ASP A 112 3.52 -14.55 -3.83
N LYS A 113 4.06 -15.18 -4.87
CA LYS A 113 4.68 -14.51 -6.01
C LYS A 113 4.17 -15.09 -7.33
N PRO A 114 2.92 -14.82 -7.70
CA PRO A 114 2.29 -15.46 -8.85
C PRO A 114 3.04 -15.21 -10.17
N LEU A 115 3.63 -14.05 -10.35
CA LEU A 115 4.39 -13.70 -11.57
C LEU A 115 5.76 -14.41 -11.67
N HIS A 116 6.18 -15.12 -10.62
CA HIS A 116 7.43 -15.89 -10.60
C HIS A 116 7.20 -17.41 -10.68
N GLY A 117 5.99 -17.83 -11.11
CA GLY A 117 5.66 -19.24 -11.28
C GLY A 117 5.39 -19.98 -9.96
N GLU A 118 5.26 -19.27 -8.85
CA GLU A 118 4.86 -19.88 -7.60
C GLU A 118 3.34 -20.12 -7.60
N LEU A 119 2.95 -21.38 -7.76
CA LEU A 119 1.55 -21.76 -7.62
C LEU A 119 1.13 -21.69 -6.15
N LYS A 120 0.03 -21.00 -5.91
CA LYS A 120 -0.59 -20.94 -4.59
C LYS A 120 -1.28 -22.28 -4.28
N LEU A 121 -0.54 -23.17 -3.64
CA LEU A 121 -1.11 -24.46 -3.22
C LEU A 121 -2.08 -24.27 -2.03
N PRO A 122 -3.19 -25.02 -2.00
CA PRO A 122 -4.08 -25.02 -0.85
C PRO A 122 -3.33 -25.35 0.45
N GLY A 123 -3.47 -24.52 1.47
CA GLY A 123 -2.82 -24.69 2.77
C GLY A 123 -1.51 -23.91 2.99
N MET A 124 -0.77 -23.56 1.94
CA MET A 124 0.45 -22.74 2.09
C MET A 124 0.16 -21.36 2.68
N ALA A 125 -0.91 -20.72 2.22
CA ALA A 125 -1.36 -19.43 2.75
C ALA A 125 -1.76 -19.49 4.23
N SER A 126 -2.38 -20.59 4.68
CA SER A 126 -2.91 -20.69 6.05
C SER A 126 -1.81 -20.69 7.12
N GLY A 127 -0.68 -21.33 6.88
CA GLY A 127 0.47 -21.34 7.80
C GLY A 127 1.13 -19.97 7.87
N PHE A 128 1.33 -19.35 6.71
CA PHE A 128 1.88 -18.00 6.60
C PHE A 128 1.00 -16.97 7.32
N TYR A 129 -0.30 -16.96 7.03
CA TYR A 129 -1.24 -16.02 7.66
C TYR A 129 -1.25 -16.15 9.17
N ARG A 130 -1.35 -17.37 9.72
CA ARG A 130 -1.33 -17.58 11.17
C ARG A 130 -0.10 -17.00 11.85
N GLY A 131 1.07 -17.09 11.22
CA GLY A 131 2.30 -16.56 11.77
C GLY A 131 2.48 -15.05 11.60
N GLN A 132 1.94 -14.48 10.52
CA GLN A 132 2.20 -13.09 10.16
C GLN A 132 1.08 -12.12 10.54
N VAL A 133 -0.18 -12.56 10.64
CA VAL A 133 -1.31 -11.68 10.92
C VAL A 133 -1.14 -10.94 12.25
N ALA A 134 -0.76 -11.64 13.32
CA ALA A 134 -0.59 -11.03 14.63
C ALA A 134 0.54 -9.97 14.60
N ARG A 135 1.66 -10.30 13.97
CA ARG A 135 2.79 -9.37 13.82
C ARG A 135 2.42 -8.16 12.96
N HIS A 136 1.71 -8.38 11.86
CA HIS A 136 1.27 -7.31 10.98
C HIS A 136 0.29 -6.37 11.70
N LEU A 137 -0.61 -6.92 12.50
CA LEU A 137 -1.50 -6.13 13.36
C LEU A 137 -0.72 -5.29 14.38
N GLN A 138 0.29 -5.88 15.04
CA GLN A 138 1.15 -5.15 15.97
C GLN A 138 1.87 -3.97 15.29
N ILE A 139 2.39 -4.18 14.08
CA ILE A 139 3.00 -3.11 13.28
C ILE A 139 1.98 -2.00 13.00
N GLY A 140 0.78 -2.36 12.57
CA GLY A 140 -0.29 -1.40 12.30
C GLY A 140 -0.66 -0.57 13.53
N LEU A 141 -0.83 -1.21 14.69
CA LEU A 141 -1.11 -0.55 15.96
C LEU A 141 0.02 0.38 16.38
N GLY A 142 1.28 -0.08 16.30
CA GLY A 142 2.45 0.75 16.61
C GLY A 142 2.57 1.96 15.69
N ALA A 143 2.26 1.82 14.40
CA ALA A 143 2.23 2.95 13.47
C ALA A 143 1.12 3.95 13.83
N MET A 144 -0.06 3.47 14.20
CA MET A 144 -1.18 4.32 14.63
C MET A 144 -0.85 5.10 15.92
N GLU A 145 -0.18 4.47 16.88
CA GLU A 145 0.28 5.15 18.09
C GLU A 145 1.26 6.29 17.76
N LYS A 146 2.24 6.02 16.91
CA LYS A 146 3.20 7.03 16.44
C LYS A 146 2.51 8.21 15.74
N LEU A 147 1.52 7.92 14.90
CA LEU A 147 0.75 8.96 14.20
C LEU A 147 -0.13 9.77 15.16
N ARG A 148 -0.74 9.13 16.15
CA ARG A 148 -1.54 9.83 17.17
C ARG A 148 -0.72 10.83 17.97
N ASP A 149 0.54 10.51 18.23
CA ASP A 149 1.45 11.35 18.99
C ASP A 149 2.10 12.46 18.14
N MET A 150 1.89 12.43 16.81
CA MET A 150 2.34 13.50 15.93
C MET A 150 1.38 14.71 15.97
N PRO A 151 1.91 15.94 15.90
CA PRO A 151 1.06 17.10 15.66
C PRO A 151 0.27 16.97 14.37
N LEU A 152 -1.00 17.34 14.39
CA LEU A 152 -1.90 17.23 13.22
C LEU A 152 -1.32 17.93 11.98
N GLU A 153 -0.63 19.04 12.16
CA GLU A 153 0.02 19.80 11.09
C GLU A 153 1.12 19.02 10.38
N ARG A 154 1.67 17.99 11.02
CA ARG A 154 2.68 17.12 10.44
C ARG A 154 2.10 15.95 9.65
N ILE A 155 0.90 15.51 9.97
CA ILE A 155 0.26 14.37 9.31
C ILE A 155 -0.21 14.74 7.90
N HIS A 156 -0.41 16.02 7.64
CA HIS A 156 -0.74 16.53 6.34
C HIS A 156 0.49 17.15 5.68
N SER A 157 1.03 16.51 4.66
CA SER A 157 2.11 17.06 3.82
C SER A 157 1.68 18.28 3.00
N ARG A 158 0.44 18.70 3.10
CA ARG A 158 -0.13 19.91 2.49
C ARG A 158 -0.70 20.83 3.57
N LYS A 159 -0.59 22.14 3.35
CA LYS A 159 -1.37 23.11 4.13
C LYS A 159 -2.81 22.61 4.21
N LEU A 160 -3.31 22.48 5.43
CA LEU A 160 -4.73 22.23 5.65
C LEU A 160 -5.51 23.26 4.86
N ARG A 161 -6.09 22.86 3.76
CA ARG A 161 -7.08 23.67 3.08
C ARG A 161 -8.37 23.52 3.84
N SER A 162 -9.09 24.63 4.05
CA SER A 162 -10.42 24.54 4.64
C SER A 162 -11.33 23.69 3.72
N PHE A 163 -12.36 23.08 4.28
CA PHE A 163 -13.35 22.36 3.49
C PHE A 163 -14.04 23.24 2.43
N GLU A 164 -13.98 24.57 2.61
CA GLU A 164 -14.54 25.56 1.72
C GLU A 164 -13.59 25.94 0.57
N GLU A 165 -12.32 25.56 0.66
CA GLU A 165 -11.37 25.72 -0.44
C GLU A 165 -11.57 24.62 -1.47
N THR A 166 -12.26 24.95 -2.55
CA THR A 166 -12.34 24.04 -3.69
C THR A 166 -10.97 23.94 -4.36
N ALA A 167 -10.53 22.70 -4.62
CA ALA A 167 -9.19 22.41 -5.13
C ALA A 167 -8.94 22.94 -6.56
N PHE A 168 -9.90 23.63 -7.15
CA PHE A 168 -9.96 23.99 -8.57
C PHE A 168 -10.50 25.41 -8.85
N LEU A 169 -10.46 26.28 -7.87
CA LEU A 169 -10.66 27.71 -8.11
C LEU A 169 -9.32 28.44 -8.15
#